data_904319880bb40359bb5ae6c73575a7da
#
_entry.id   904319880bb40359bb5ae6c73575a7da
#
_cell.length_a   1.000
_cell.length_b   1.000
_cell.length_c   1.000
_cell.angle_alpha   90.00
_cell.angle_beta   90.00
_cell.angle_gamma   90.00
#
_symmetry.space_group_name_H-M   'P 1'
#
loop_
_entity.id
_entity.type
_entity.pdbx_description
1 polymer ?
#
loop_
_entity_poly.entity_id
_entity_poly.type
_entity_poly.pdbx_seq_one_letter_code
_entity_poly.pdbx_strand_id
1 'polypeptide(L)'
;QPGYYLAGGSAVHHATEVYDQGADVTTAVQAFHNYFDEELAQRPNAVWRAAGRKTAQWPQGEDDKWWRANGPDMVRKYAQFRINTNGTFPIWQTEAGLEGIELPVDPEFTGGIVLKGYIDRVFALQSDLVVVDLKSGSREPASALQLGVYAVAMEKQYGVHPKWGSYYMTRKGEMTPMVDLSHYTEDKLARWFRNFKRAVEADIFLPHVTSMCSGCGVREACYAYTPSVAPDFSFDSDLATSHDTKENQ
;
A
#
# COMPACT_ATOMS: atom_id res chain seq x y z
N GLN A 1 15.26 8.52 7.24
CA GLN A 1 14.60 8.61 8.56
C GLN A 1 13.27 7.86 8.48
N PRO A 2 13.03 6.85 9.32
CA PRO A 2 11.74 6.17 9.36
C PRO A 2 10.65 7.10 9.89
N GLY A 3 9.41 6.89 9.44
CA GLY A 3 8.27 7.63 9.94
C GLY A 3 7.51 6.85 11.00
N TYR A 4 7.03 7.51 12.05
CA TYR A 4 6.14 6.89 13.05
C TYR A 4 4.90 6.25 12.41
N TYR A 5 4.46 6.78 11.27
CA TYR A 5 3.31 6.24 10.54
C TYR A 5 3.53 4.81 10.03
N LEU A 6 4.78 4.39 9.78
CA LEU A 6 5.10 3.01 9.40
C LEU A 6 4.90 2.08 10.61
N ALA A 7 5.58 2.37 11.73
CA ALA A 7 5.46 1.57 12.94
C ALA A 7 4.01 1.54 13.47
N GLY A 8 3.35 2.70 13.52
CA GLY A 8 1.96 2.80 13.97
C GLY A 8 0.97 2.10 13.03
N GLY A 9 1.19 2.18 11.72
CA GLY A 9 0.40 1.45 10.72
C GLY A 9 0.53 -0.06 10.90
N SER A 10 1.76 -0.58 10.95
CA SER A 10 2.02 -2.01 11.18
C SER A 10 1.41 -2.50 12.50
N ALA A 11 1.51 -1.69 13.57
CA ALA A 11 0.93 -2.04 14.86
C ALA A 11 -0.62 -2.10 14.82
N VAL A 12 -1.28 -1.22 14.05
CA VAL A 12 -2.74 -1.30 13.84
C VAL A 12 -3.11 -2.57 13.07
N HIS A 13 -2.38 -2.91 11.99
CA HIS A 13 -2.61 -4.15 11.23
C HIS A 13 -2.47 -5.37 12.12
N HIS A 14 -1.37 -5.48 12.85
CA HIS A 14 -1.13 -6.58 13.78
C HIS A 14 -2.24 -6.68 14.85
N ALA A 15 -2.61 -5.58 15.48
CA ALA A 15 -3.65 -5.57 16.52
C ALA A 15 -5.02 -5.98 15.99
N THR A 16 -5.39 -5.53 14.79
CA THR A 16 -6.66 -5.94 14.16
C THR A 16 -6.64 -7.40 13.75
N GLU A 17 -5.50 -7.96 13.40
CA GLU A 17 -5.35 -9.38 13.15
C GLU A 17 -5.52 -10.21 14.42
N VAL A 18 -4.86 -9.82 15.52
CA VAL A 18 -5.03 -10.45 16.84
C VAL A 18 -6.52 -10.47 17.25
N TYR A 19 -7.26 -9.37 16.97
CA TYR A 19 -8.70 -9.32 17.19
C TYR A 19 -9.45 -10.34 16.33
N ASP A 20 -9.14 -10.43 15.05
CA ASP A 20 -9.79 -11.36 14.11
C ASP A 20 -9.47 -12.84 14.44
N GLN A 21 -8.36 -13.11 15.09
CA GLN A 21 -8.00 -14.43 15.63
C GLN A 21 -8.78 -14.80 16.90
N GLY A 22 -9.69 -13.96 17.36
CA GLY A 22 -10.61 -14.23 18.45
C GLY A 22 -10.24 -13.58 19.78
N ALA A 23 -9.22 -12.71 19.81
CA ALA A 23 -8.93 -11.94 21.02
C ALA A 23 -10.03 -10.90 21.29
N ASP A 24 -10.19 -10.52 22.56
CA ASP A 24 -11.02 -9.37 22.89
C ASP A 24 -10.36 -8.04 22.50
N VAL A 25 -11.15 -6.96 22.49
CA VAL A 25 -10.66 -5.64 22.08
C VAL A 25 -9.57 -5.11 23.02
N THR A 26 -9.57 -5.48 24.28
CA THR A 26 -8.56 -5.04 25.25
C THR A 26 -7.22 -5.69 24.94
N THR A 27 -7.23 -6.98 24.67
CA THR A 27 -6.05 -7.75 24.24
C THR A 27 -5.50 -7.22 22.92
N ALA A 28 -6.37 -6.92 21.94
CA ALA A 28 -5.96 -6.35 20.66
C ALA A 28 -5.32 -4.95 20.82
N VAL A 29 -5.87 -4.10 21.69
CA VAL A 29 -5.27 -2.80 22.02
C VAL A 29 -3.91 -2.97 22.71
N GLN A 30 -3.75 -3.95 23.58
CA GLN A 30 -2.44 -4.22 24.18
C GLN A 30 -1.44 -4.72 23.13
N ALA A 31 -1.88 -5.56 22.19
CA ALA A 31 -1.06 -6.02 21.08
C ALA A 31 -0.56 -4.84 20.21
N PHE A 32 -1.41 -3.81 19.99
CA PHE A 32 -0.98 -2.58 19.33
C PHE A 32 0.20 -1.92 20.07
N HIS A 33 0.09 -1.74 21.40
CA HIS A 33 1.14 -1.08 22.16
C HIS A 33 2.44 -1.88 22.13
N ASN A 34 2.35 -3.19 22.34
CA ASN A 34 3.52 -4.07 22.35
C ASN A 34 4.24 -4.03 20.98
N TYR A 35 3.49 -4.21 19.90
CA TYR A 35 4.06 -4.21 18.55
C TYR A 35 4.66 -2.84 18.19
N PHE A 36 3.99 -1.76 18.55
CA PHE A 36 4.51 -0.41 18.32
C PHE A 36 5.83 -0.16 19.06
N ASP A 37 5.92 -0.60 20.31
CA ASP A 37 7.14 -0.53 21.11
C ASP A 37 8.28 -1.37 20.51
N GLU A 38 7.97 -2.58 20.05
CA GLU A 38 8.92 -3.47 19.37
C GLU A 38 9.47 -2.84 18.09
N GLU A 39 8.61 -2.28 17.24
CA GLU A 39 9.02 -1.58 16.02
C GLU A 39 9.96 -0.39 16.29
N LEU A 40 9.68 0.38 17.34
CA LEU A 40 10.56 1.47 17.75
C LEU A 40 11.90 0.94 18.29
N ALA A 41 11.86 -0.14 19.08
CA ALA A 41 13.04 -0.75 19.69
C ALA A 41 13.99 -1.40 18.67
N GLN A 42 13.48 -1.90 17.55
CA GLN A 42 14.32 -2.44 16.46
C GLN A 42 15.26 -1.40 15.86
N ARG A 43 14.99 -0.11 16.05
CA ARG A 43 15.77 1.00 15.51
C ARG A 43 16.07 2.06 16.58
N PRO A 44 16.80 1.69 17.66
CA PRO A 44 16.96 2.53 18.85
C PRO A 44 17.68 3.85 18.57
N ASN A 45 18.51 3.91 17.53
CA ASN A 45 19.25 5.10 17.15
C ASN A 45 18.60 5.88 16.00
N ALA A 46 17.40 5.49 15.57
CA ALA A 46 16.73 6.16 14.47
C ALA A 46 16.14 7.51 14.94
N VAL A 47 16.32 8.53 14.12
CA VAL A 47 15.56 9.78 14.26
C VAL A 47 14.22 9.58 13.55
N TRP A 48 13.19 9.32 14.33
CA TRP A 48 11.84 9.08 13.81
C TRP A 48 11.18 10.39 13.38
N ARG A 49 10.50 10.34 12.25
CA ARG A 49 9.82 11.49 11.69
C ARG A 49 8.31 11.41 11.94
N ALA A 50 7.77 12.47 12.54
CA ALA A 50 6.33 12.67 12.61
C ALA A 50 5.75 13.08 11.25
N ALA A 51 4.52 12.67 10.99
CA ALA A 51 3.75 13.03 9.80
C ALA A 51 2.52 13.87 10.19
N GLY A 52 1.67 14.18 9.22
CA GLY A 52 0.40 14.84 9.46
C GLY A 52 0.51 16.33 9.83
N ARG A 53 -0.67 16.93 10.07
CA ARG A 53 -0.78 18.35 10.40
C ARG A 53 -0.46 18.58 11.89
N LYS A 54 0.36 19.57 12.17
CA LYS A 54 0.58 20.07 13.54
C LYS A 54 -0.67 20.81 14.02
N THR A 55 -1.08 20.54 15.24
CA THR A 55 -2.22 21.19 15.91
C THR A 55 -1.83 21.62 17.32
N ALA A 56 -2.70 22.41 17.99
CA ALA A 56 -2.44 22.78 19.38
C ALA A 56 -2.34 21.55 20.30
N GLN A 57 -3.16 20.53 20.08
CA GLN A 57 -3.10 19.27 20.82
C GLN A 57 -1.90 18.41 20.43
N TRP A 58 -1.50 18.44 19.16
CA TRP A 58 -0.42 17.64 18.58
C TRP A 58 0.60 18.53 17.89
N PRO A 59 1.42 19.27 18.64
CA PRO A 59 2.31 20.28 18.08
C PRO A 59 3.45 19.69 17.24
N GLN A 60 3.77 18.41 17.43
CA GLN A 60 4.74 17.68 16.61
C GLN A 60 4.12 16.92 15.45
N GLY A 61 2.77 16.93 15.33
CA GLY A 61 2.03 16.12 14.37
C GLY A 61 1.82 14.69 14.87
N GLU A 62 1.90 13.73 13.98
CA GLU A 62 1.66 12.29 14.25
C GLU A 62 2.97 11.63 14.73
N ASP A 63 3.44 12.04 15.90
CA ASP A 63 4.61 11.51 16.59
C ASP A 63 4.27 10.26 17.45
N ASP A 64 5.22 9.82 18.27
CA ASP A 64 5.04 8.72 19.23
C ASP A 64 3.79 8.92 20.12
N LYS A 65 3.63 10.10 20.69
CA LYS A 65 2.51 10.39 21.59
C LYS A 65 1.17 10.34 20.86
N TRP A 66 1.16 10.84 19.62
CA TRP A 66 -0.02 10.79 18.80
C TRP A 66 -0.45 9.35 18.52
N TRP A 67 0.50 8.48 18.12
CA TRP A 67 0.19 7.09 17.79
C TRP A 67 -0.27 6.30 19.01
N ARG A 68 0.35 6.51 20.18
CA ARG A 68 -0.09 5.87 21.43
C ARG A 68 -1.50 6.28 21.86
N ALA A 69 -1.90 7.50 21.54
CA ALA A 69 -3.24 7.98 21.86
C ALA A 69 -4.30 7.55 20.82
N ASN A 70 -3.97 7.56 19.53
CA ASN A 70 -4.94 7.38 18.45
C ASN A 70 -4.95 5.98 17.83
N GLY A 71 -3.83 5.25 17.88
CA GLY A 71 -3.76 3.87 17.39
C GLY A 71 -4.76 2.94 18.05
N PRO A 72 -4.89 2.92 19.39
CA PRO A 72 -5.92 2.15 20.10
C PRO A 72 -7.35 2.45 19.65
N ASP A 73 -7.66 3.71 19.30
CA ASP A 73 -8.98 4.07 18.80
C ASP A 73 -9.25 3.46 17.41
N MET A 74 -8.25 3.38 16.55
CA MET A 74 -8.37 2.70 15.26
C MET A 74 -8.67 1.20 15.43
N VAL A 75 -8.04 0.54 16.40
CA VAL A 75 -8.29 -0.87 16.73
C VAL A 75 -9.73 -1.05 17.25
N ARG A 76 -10.19 -0.16 18.15
CA ARG A 76 -11.58 -0.21 18.68
C ARG A 76 -12.60 0.01 17.57
N LYS A 77 -12.37 0.95 16.66
CA LYS A 77 -13.23 1.18 15.49
C LYS A 77 -13.31 -0.05 14.60
N TYR A 78 -12.18 -0.71 14.37
CA TYR A 78 -12.17 -1.96 13.63
C TYR A 78 -12.98 -3.04 14.33
N ALA A 79 -12.77 -3.25 15.62
CA ALA A 79 -13.54 -4.21 16.40
C ALA A 79 -15.07 -3.93 16.32
N GLN A 80 -15.46 -2.67 16.43
CA GLN A 80 -16.88 -2.27 16.30
C GLN A 80 -17.42 -2.53 14.89
N PHE A 81 -16.64 -2.23 13.85
CA PHE A 81 -16.97 -2.58 12.47
C PHE A 81 -17.20 -4.09 12.32
N ARG A 82 -16.30 -4.92 12.87
CA ARG A 82 -16.41 -6.37 12.82
C ARG A 82 -17.67 -6.88 13.55
N ILE A 83 -18.00 -6.33 14.72
CA ILE A 83 -19.23 -6.66 15.45
C ILE A 83 -20.45 -6.35 14.58
N ASN A 84 -20.48 -5.18 13.96
CA ASN A 84 -21.61 -4.72 13.18
C ASN A 84 -21.79 -5.48 11.85
N THR A 85 -20.71 -6.06 11.32
CA THR A 85 -20.69 -6.63 9.96
C THR A 85 -20.44 -8.13 9.92
N ASN A 86 -20.20 -8.79 11.05
CA ASN A 86 -19.83 -10.22 11.08
C ASN A 86 -20.85 -11.14 10.38
N GLY A 87 -22.14 -10.80 10.45
CA GLY A 87 -23.17 -11.54 9.74
C GLY A 87 -23.22 -11.30 8.23
N THR A 88 -22.70 -10.15 7.76
CA THR A 88 -22.68 -9.75 6.34
C THR A 88 -21.34 -10.02 5.67
N PHE A 89 -20.26 -9.80 6.43
CA PHE A 89 -18.88 -9.99 5.96
C PHE A 89 -18.12 -10.93 6.91
N PRO A 90 -18.45 -12.22 6.96
CA PRO A 90 -17.61 -13.16 7.69
C PRO A 90 -16.21 -13.20 7.08
N ILE A 91 -15.20 -13.34 7.93
CA ILE A 91 -13.82 -13.50 7.45
C ILE A 91 -13.72 -14.83 6.71
N TRP A 92 -13.25 -14.77 5.47
CA TRP A 92 -12.88 -15.96 4.71
C TRP A 92 -11.45 -16.37 5.06
N GLN A 93 -10.54 -15.40 5.12
CA GLN A 93 -9.15 -15.62 5.54
C GLN A 93 -8.53 -14.31 6.03
N THR A 94 -7.73 -14.38 7.11
CA THR A 94 -6.87 -13.31 7.58
C THR A 94 -5.46 -13.53 7.07
N GLU A 95 -4.74 -12.46 6.77
CA GLU A 95 -3.36 -12.49 6.28
C GLU A 95 -3.09 -13.63 5.29
N ALA A 96 -3.78 -13.61 4.17
CA ALA A 96 -3.43 -14.47 3.06
C ALA A 96 -2.05 -14.04 2.55
N GLY A 97 -1.00 -14.67 3.07
CA GLY A 97 0.36 -14.42 2.65
C GLY A 97 0.51 -14.67 1.15
N LEU A 98 0.97 -13.67 0.43
CA LEU A 98 1.45 -13.86 -0.92
C LEU A 98 2.90 -14.27 -0.84
N GLU A 99 3.20 -15.53 -1.02
CA GLU A 99 4.59 -16.01 -1.09
C GLU A 99 5.31 -15.45 -2.30
N GLY A 100 4.57 -15.16 -3.34
CA GLY A 100 5.03 -14.54 -4.58
C GLY A 100 4.12 -14.93 -5.73
N ILE A 101 3.85 -13.98 -6.61
CA ILE A 101 3.14 -14.23 -7.86
C ILE A 101 4.13 -14.07 -8.98
N GLU A 102 4.31 -15.15 -9.73
CA GLU A 102 5.08 -15.07 -10.95
C GLU A 102 4.15 -14.56 -12.07
N LEU A 103 4.41 -13.34 -12.54
CA LEU A 103 3.68 -12.78 -13.66
C LEU A 103 4.38 -13.11 -14.98
N PRO A 104 3.63 -13.45 -16.05
CA PRO A 104 4.22 -13.71 -17.35
C PRO A 104 4.92 -12.44 -17.88
N VAL A 105 6.16 -12.61 -18.31
CA VAL A 105 6.96 -11.56 -18.96
C VAL A 105 7.25 -11.97 -20.40
N ASP A 106 7.54 -10.98 -21.24
CA ASP A 106 7.97 -11.18 -22.60
C ASP A 106 9.21 -12.09 -22.63
N PRO A 107 9.36 -13.00 -23.62
CA PRO A 107 10.53 -13.86 -23.78
C PRO A 107 11.86 -13.12 -23.88
N GLU A 108 11.85 -11.82 -24.25
CA GLU A 108 13.04 -10.96 -24.23
C GLU A 108 13.58 -10.69 -22.83
N PHE A 109 12.77 -10.90 -21.80
CA PHE A 109 13.17 -10.71 -20.42
C PHE A 109 13.29 -12.06 -19.73
N THR A 110 14.51 -12.50 -19.49
CA THR A 110 14.78 -13.72 -18.73
C THR A 110 14.31 -13.55 -17.29
N GLY A 111 13.39 -14.42 -16.89
CA GLY A 111 12.80 -14.46 -15.55
C GLY A 111 11.54 -13.60 -15.43
N GLY A 112 10.51 -14.15 -14.83
CA GLY A 112 9.26 -13.48 -14.50
C GLY A 112 9.43 -12.35 -13.48
N ILE A 113 8.49 -11.43 -13.45
CA ILE A 113 8.38 -10.49 -12.34
C ILE A 113 7.71 -11.21 -11.19
N VAL A 114 8.39 -11.30 -10.06
CA VAL A 114 7.83 -11.87 -8.84
C VAL A 114 7.30 -10.74 -7.97
N LEU A 115 5.99 -10.77 -7.71
CA LEU A 115 5.36 -9.88 -6.74
C LEU A 115 5.29 -10.61 -5.39
N LYS A 116 5.65 -9.90 -4.33
CA LYS A 116 5.53 -10.39 -2.95
C LYS A 116 4.72 -9.39 -2.14
N GLY A 117 3.84 -9.89 -1.28
CA GLY A 117 3.03 -9.05 -0.42
C GLY A 117 2.10 -9.89 0.45
N TYR A 118 1.35 -9.20 1.29
CA TYR A 118 0.37 -9.79 2.18
C TYR A 118 -0.98 -9.13 1.92
N ILE A 119 -2.04 -9.92 1.93
CA ILE A 119 -3.42 -9.43 1.84
C ILE A 119 -3.92 -9.30 3.27
N ASP A 120 -4.34 -8.10 3.67
CA ASP A 120 -4.74 -7.87 5.06
C ASP A 120 -5.97 -8.71 5.43
N ARG A 121 -7.02 -8.66 4.62
CA ARG A 121 -8.28 -9.38 4.88
C ARG A 121 -8.96 -9.82 3.60
N VAL A 122 -9.61 -10.96 3.68
CA VAL A 122 -10.56 -11.42 2.67
C VAL A 122 -11.87 -11.75 3.38
N PHE A 123 -12.93 -11.09 2.97
CA PHE A 123 -14.27 -11.34 3.49
C PHE A 123 -15.11 -12.12 2.48
N ALA A 124 -15.98 -13.00 2.98
CA ALA A 124 -17.01 -13.61 2.17
C ALA A 124 -18.21 -12.67 2.05
N LEU A 125 -18.74 -12.51 0.84
CA LEU A 125 -19.94 -11.74 0.55
C LEU A 125 -20.85 -12.57 -0.33
N GLN A 126 -21.82 -13.25 0.27
CA GLN A 126 -22.70 -14.20 -0.43
C GLN A 126 -21.87 -15.25 -1.19
N SER A 127 -21.92 -15.24 -2.53
CA SER A 127 -21.16 -16.12 -3.40
C SER A 127 -19.79 -15.59 -3.82
N ASP A 128 -19.45 -14.36 -3.45
CA ASP A 128 -18.24 -13.67 -3.87
C ASP A 128 -17.28 -13.45 -2.69
N LEU A 129 -16.04 -13.11 -3.02
CA LEU A 129 -15.06 -12.67 -2.06
C LEU A 129 -14.78 -11.16 -2.23
N VAL A 130 -14.48 -10.50 -1.13
CA VAL A 130 -14.08 -9.10 -1.09
C VAL A 130 -12.68 -9.02 -0.48
N VAL A 131 -11.73 -8.52 -1.26
CA VAL A 131 -10.39 -8.20 -0.76
C VAL A 131 -10.44 -6.85 -0.08
N VAL A 132 -9.97 -6.78 1.15
CA VAL A 132 -9.93 -5.53 1.92
C VAL A 132 -8.52 -5.27 2.40
N ASP A 133 -8.05 -4.06 2.13
CA ASP A 133 -6.76 -3.58 2.58
C ASP A 133 -6.97 -2.46 3.61
N LEU A 134 -6.33 -2.59 4.77
CA LEU A 134 -6.47 -1.66 5.88
C LEU A 134 -5.54 -0.46 5.70
N LYS A 135 -6.06 0.73 5.87
CA LYS A 135 -5.30 1.98 5.74
C LYS A 135 -5.38 2.81 7.01
N SER A 136 -4.23 3.00 7.65
CA SER A 136 -4.09 3.88 8.82
C SER A 136 -3.83 5.35 8.44
N GLY A 137 -3.70 5.65 7.14
CA GLY A 137 -3.59 6.99 6.61
C GLY A 137 -4.92 7.77 6.68
N SER A 138 -4.84 9.11 6.54
CA SER A 138 -6.02 9.98 6.53
C SER A 138 -6.71 10.08 5.16
N ARG A 139 -6.03 9.68 4.10
CA ARG A 139 -6.53 9.77 2.72
C ARG A 139 -6.77 8.39 2.14
N GLU A 140 -7.84 8.26 1.40
CA GLU A 140 -8.11 7.07 0.61
C GLU A 140 -7.07 6.94 -0.51
N PRO A 141 -6.63 5.72 -0.84
CA PRO A 141 -5.80 5.49 -2.02
C PRO A 141 -6.50 5.97 -3.30
N ALA A 142 -5.77 6.65 -4.16
CA ALA A 142 -6.30 7.17 -5.43
C ALA A 142 -6.49 6.08 -6.51
N SER A 143 -6.01 4.86 -6.28
CA SER A 143 -6.03 3.77 -7.24
C SER A 143 -6.36 2.46 -6.55
N ALA A 144 -7.11 1.61 -7.23
CA ALA A 144 -7.39 0.24 -6.80
C ALA A 144 -6.34 -0.79 -7.28
N LEU A 145 -5.20 -0.33 -7.79
CA LEU A 145 -4.17 -1.23 -8.31
C LEU A 145 -3.72 -2.29 -7.30
N GLN A 146 -3.52 -1.89 -6.05
CA GLN A 146 -3.13 -2.81 -4.98
C GLN A 146 -4.17 -3.92 -4.78
N LEU A 147 -5.45 -3.56 -4.75
CA LEU A 147 -6.56 -4.52 -4.65
C LEU A 147 -6.62 -5.43 -5.88
N GLY A 148 -6.36 -4.88 -7.08
CA GLY A 148 -6.29 -5.66 -8.32
C GLY A 148 -5.13 -6.66 -8.32
N VAL A 149 -3.96 -6.28 -7.80
CA VAL A 149 -2.84 -7.20 -7.59
C VAL A 149 -3.24 -8.34 -6.65
N TYR A 150 -3.93 -8.02 -5.56
CA TYR A 150 -4.41 -9.02 -4.61
C TYR A 150 -5.44 -9.97 -5.24
N ALA A 151 -6.35 -9.46 -6.07
CA ALA A 151 -7.34 -10.32 -6.76
C ALA A 151 -6.66 -11.34 -7.68
N VAL A 152 -5.67 -10.92 -8.47
CA VAL A 152 -4.90 -11.83 -9.32
C VAL A 152 -4.05 -12.79 -8.49
N ALA A 153 -3.50 -12.34 -7.36
CA ALA A 153 -2.78 -13.20 -6.43
C ALA A 153 -3.67 -14.32 -5.87
N MET A 154 -4.87 -13.97 -5.44
CA MET A 154 -5.88 -14.91 -4.96
C MET A 154 -6.25 -15.95 -6.02
N GLU A 155 -6.44 -15.50 -7.25
CA GLU A 155 -6.73 -16.39 -8.37
C GLU A 155 -5.61 -17.39 -8.60
N LYS A 156 -4.35 -16.93 -8.60
CA LYS A 156 -3.20 -17.82 -8.81
C LYS A 156 -2.96 -18.78 -7.64
N GLN A 157 -3.11 -18.31 -6.42
CA GLN A 157 -2.78 -19.09 -5.23
C GLN A 157 -3.92 -20.01 -4.77
N TYR A 158 -5.16 -19.54 -4.90
CA TYR A 158 -6.35 -20.22 -4.37
C TYR A 158 -7.36 -20.62 -5.44
N GLY A 159 -7.15 -20.27 -6.71
CA GLY A 159 -8.08 -20.56 -7.81
C GLY A 159 -9.37 -19.73 -7.78
N VAL A 160 -9.40 -18.65 -7.00
CA VAL A 160 -10.58 -17.79 -6.83
C VAL A 160 -10.20 -16.34 -7.12
N HIS A 161 -10.87 -15.72 -8.08
CA HIS A 161 -10.71 -14.29 -8.38
C HIS A 161 -11.76 -13.48 -7.62
N PRO A 162 -11.40 -12.70 -6.57
CA PRO A 162 -12.34 -11.84 -5.89
C PRO A 162 -12.90 -10.77 -6.83
N LYS A 163 -14.23 -10.69 -6.90
CA LYS A 163 -14.88 -9.69 -7.75
C LYS A 163 -14.80 -8.29 -7.20
N TRP A 164 -14.76 -8.16 -5.88
CA TRP A 164 -14.84 -6.90 -5.20
C TRP A 164 -13.60 -6.63 -4.36
N GLY A 165 -13.26 -5.34 -4.25
CA GLY A 165 -12.24 -4.86 -3.34
C GLY A 165 -12.65 -3.56 -2.66
N SER A 166 -12.11 -3.31 -1.49
CA SER A 166 -12.32 -2.06 -0.74
C SER A 166 -11.14 -1.75 0.15
N TYR A 167 -11.01 -0.50 0.55
CA TYR A 167 -10.11 -0.09 1.61
C TYR A 167 -10.90 0.10 2.90
N TYR A 168 -10.38 -0.42 4.01
CA TYR A 168 -10.90 -0.09 5.32
C TYR A 168 -10.07 1.04 5.93
N MET A 169 -10.69 2.21 6.10
CA MET A 169 -10.04 3.41 6.64
C MET A 169 -10.09 3.38 8.17
N THR A 170 -9.04 2.89 8.83
CA THR A 170 -9.06 2.64 10.28
C THR A 170 -9.32 3.90 11.11
N ARG A 171 -8.89 5.08 10.64
CA ARG A 171 -9.18 6.36 11.31
C ARG A 171 -10.66 6.70 11.30
N LYS A 172 -11.34 6.40 10.20
CA LYS A 172 -12.78 6.65 10.04
C LYS A 172 -13.62 5.54 10.66
N GLY A 173 -13.14 4.30 10.64
CA GLY A 173 -13.86 3.13 11.10
C GLY A 173 -14.84 2.58 10.07
N GLU A 174 -14.57 2.81 8.77
CA GLU A 174 -15.48 2.47 7.68
C GLU A 174 -14.74 1.95 6.44
N MET A 175 -15.44 1.18 5.63
CA MET A 175 -14.99 0.78 4.30
C MET A 175 -15.25 1.89 3.27
N THR A 176 -14.38 2.00 2.29
CA THR A 176 -14.65 2.78 1.07
C THR A 176 -15.70 2.08 0.22
N PRO A 177 -16.31 2.76 -0.77
CA PRO A 177 -17.13 2.08 -1.76
C PRO A 177 -16.39 0.90 -2.39
N MET A 178 -17.11 -0.20 -2.65
CA MET A 178 -16.53 -1.37 -3.30
C MET A 178 -16.16 -1.06 -4.75
N VAL A 179 -15.01 -1.56 -5.17
CA VAL A 179 -14.49 -1.45 -6.54
C VAL A 179 -14.59 -2.81 -7.21
N ASP A 180 -15.08 -2.84 -8.45
CA ASP A 180 -15.08 -4.04 -9.29
C ASP A 180 -13.66 -4.37 -9.75
N LEU A 181 -13.16 -5.53 -9.36
CA LEU A 181 -11.83 -6.01 -9.67
C LEU A 181 -11.79 -6.96 -10.88
N SER A 182 -12.92 -7.31 -11.47
CA SER A 182 -13.02 -8.27 -12.58
C SER A 182 -12.18 -7.90 -13.81
N HIS A 183 -11.85 -6.62 -13.94
CA HIS A 183 -11.04 -6.14 -15.06
C HIS A 183 -9.51 -6.23 -14.80
N TYR A 184 -9.09 -6.54 -13.57
CA TYR A 184 -7.69 -6.82 -13.26
C TYR A 184 -7.39 -8.28 -13.61
N THR A 185 -6.59 -8.48 -14.64
CA THR A 185 -6.17 -9.81 -15.10
C THR A 185 -4.65 -9.93 -15.00
N GLU A 186 -4.18 -11.17 -14.96
CA GLU A 186 -2.73 -11.44 -14.97
C GLU A 186 -2.04 -10.74 -16.15
N ASP A 187 -2.60 -10.80 -17.35
CA ASP A 187 -2.04 -10.17 -18.55
C ASP A 187 -1.92 -8.64 -18.42
N LYS A 188 -2.92 -7.98 -17.84
CA LYS A 188 -2.89 -6.53 -17.62
C LYS A 188 -1.80 -6.15 -16.62
N LEU A 189 -1.72 -6.88 -15.50
CA LEU A 189 -0.71 -6.64 -14.49
C LEU A 189 0.69 -6.95 -15.03
N ALA A 190 0.87 -8.07 -15.71
CA ALA A 190 2.13 -8.43 -16.33
C ALA A 190 2.61 -7.34 -17.31
N ARG A 191 1.71 -6.79 -18.11
CA ARG A 191 2.02 -5.69 -19.03
C ARG A 191 2.47 -4.42 -18.31
N TRP A 192 1.81 -4.06 -17.20
CA TRP A 192 2.19 -2.89 -16.40
C TRP A 192 3.56 -3.06 -15.77
N PHE A 193 3.80 -4.19 -15.12
CA PHE A 193 5.07 -4.45 -14.45
C PHE A 193 6.21 -4.64 -15.44
N ARG A 194 5.96 -5.20 -16.63
CA ARG A 194 6.93 -5.26 -17.72
C ARG A 194 7.34 -3.87 -18.20
N ASN A 195 6.38 -2.97 -18.41
CA ASN A 195 6.69 -1.60 -18.79
C ASN A 195 7.49 -0.88 -17.71
N PHE A 196 7.14 -1.09 -16.43
CA PHE A 196 7.91 -0.57 -15.30
C PHE A 196 9.35 -1.14 -15.32
N LYS A 197 9.51 -2.44 -15.49
CA LYS A 197 10.83 -3.08 -15.57
C LYS A 197 11.66 -2.51 -16.71
N ARG A 198 11.08 -2.37 -17.91
CA ARG A 198 11.73 -1.75 -19.08
C ARG A 198 12.19 -0.31 -18.79
N ALA A 199 11.38 0.48 -18.12
CA ALA A 199 11.75 1.84 -17.74
C ALA A 199 12.96 1.84 -16.78
N VAL A 200 12.96 0.95 -15.78
CA VAL A 200 14.07 0.80 -14.84
C VAL A 200 15.36 0.35 -15.56
N GLU A 201 15.26 -0.64 -16.44
CA GLU A 201 16.40 -1.16 -17.22
C GLU A 201 16.98 -0.14 -18.21
N ALA A 202 16.11 0.78 -18.71
CA ALA A 202 16.52 1.88 -19.57
C ALA A 202 16.95 3.15 -18.80
N ASP A 203 17.05 3.05 -17.46
CA ASP A 203 17.37 4.19 -16.56
C ASP A 203 16.40 5.39 -16.71
N ILE A 204 15.13 5.09 -17.05
CA ILE A 204 14.08 6.11 -17.24
C ILE A 204 13.30 6.27 -15.94
N PHE A 205 13.54 7.34 -15.21
CA PHE A 205 12.86 7.70 -13.98
C PHE A 205 12.12 9.03 -14.12
N LEU A 206 10.87 8.96 -14.57
CA LEU A 206 10.03 10.15 -14.70
C LEU A 206 9.49 10.56 -13.33
N PRO A 207 9.86 11.70 -12.78
CA PRO A 207 9.38 12.15 -11.49
C PRO A 207 7.92 12.58 -11.61
N HIS A 208 7.11 12.11 -10.68
CA HIS A 208 5.73 12.56 -10.53
C HIS A 208 5.60 13.42 -9.27
N VAL A 209 5.61 14.73 -9.43
CA VAL A 209 5.52 15.68 -8.31
C VAL A 209 4.11 15.66 -7.71
N THR A 210 4.02 15.26 -6.44
CA THR A 210 2.77 15.17 -5.69
C THR A 210 2.94 15.70 -4.26
N SER A 211 1.86 15.76 -3.50
CA SER A 211 1.92 16.08 -2.07
C SER A 211 2.76 15.08 -1.25
N MET A 212 3.04 13.89 -1.78
CA MET A 212 3.88 12.87 -1.14
C MET A 212 5.38 13.20 -1.23
N CYS A 213 5.78 14.12 -2.12
CA CYS A 213 7.17 14.51 -2.28
C CYS A 213 7.78 15.12 -1.00
N SER A 214 6.97 15.75 -0.16
CA SER A 214 7.42 16.25 1.14
C SER A 214 7.98 15.17 2.06
N GLY A 215 7.54 13.92 1.86
CA GLY A 215 7.95 12.74 2.60
C GLY A 215 8.87 11.78 1.84
N CYS A 216 9.20 12.09 0.60
CA CYS A 216 9.97 11.22 -0.27
C CYS A 216 11.42 11.06 0.23
N GLY A 217 11.91 9.82 0.32
CA GLY A 217 13.27 9.52 0.78
C GLY A 217 14.37 9.97 -0.18
N VAL A 218 14.03 10.17 -1.46
CA VAL A 218 14.96 10.62 -2.52
C VAL A 218 14.72 12.07 -2.95
N ARG A 219 13.95 12.83 -2.18
CA ARG A 219 13.57 14.20 -2.51
C ARG A 219 14.76 15.12 -2.82
N GLU A 220 15.83 15.00 -2.05
CA GLU A 220 17.02 15.84 -2.17
C GLU A 220 17.81 15.53 -3.46
N ALA A 221 17.71 14.31 -3.96
CA ALA A 221 18.31 13.87 -5.23
C ALA A 221 17.35 13.99 -6.43
N CYS A 222 16.09 14.40 -6.21
CA CYS A 222 15.09 14.48 -7.26
C CYS A 222 15.14 15.83 -7.96
N TYR A 223 15.51 15.86 -9.22
CA TYR A 223 15.62 17.08 -10.03
C TYR A 223 14.30 17.85 -10.17
N ALA A 224 13.15 17.19 -10.12
CA ALA A 224 11.85 17.85 -10.20
C ALA A 224 11.47 18.58 -8.91
N TYR A 225 12.06 18.22 -7.78
CA TYR A 225 11.84 18.85 -6.48
C TYR A 225 13.00 19.76 -6.07
N THR A 226 14.23 19.38 -6.42
CA THR A 226 15.47 20.09 -6.16
C THR A 226 16.18 20.38 -7.50
N PRO A 227 15.80 21.43 -8.21
CA PRO A 227 16.30 21.71 -9.56
C PRO A 227 17.81 21.84 -9.66
N SER A 228 18.50 22.18 -8.58
CA SER A 228 19.96 22.28 -8.55
C SER A 228 20.70 20.96 -8.71
N VAL A 229 20.01 19.82 -8.57
CA VAL A 229 20.57 18.48 -8.82
C VAL A 229 20.13 17.93 -10.16
N ALA A 230 19.40 18.72 -10.96
CA ALA A 230 19.04 18.32 -12.32
C ALA A 230 20.35 18.03 -13.07
N PRO A 231 20.54 16.84 -13.63
CA PRO A 231 21.62 16.63 -14.57
C PRO A 231 21.40 17.60 -15.73
N ASP A 232 22.47 18.11 -16.32
CA ASP A 232 22.42 18.80 -17.61
C ASP A 232 21.93 17.78 -18.64
N PHE A 233 20.61 17.66 -18.74
CA PHE A 233 20.02 16.99 -19.88
C PHE A 233 20.29 17.90 -21.11
N SER A 234 21.42 17.71 -21.75
CA SER A 234 21.51 18.05 -23.15
C SER A 234 20.45 17.20 -23.83
N PHE A 235 19.37 17.86 -24.25
CA PHE A 235 18.42 17.25 -25.17
C PHE A 235 19.25 16.79 -26.36
N ASP A 236 19.40 15.48 -26.51
CA ASP A 236 20.06 14.95 -27.68
C ASP A 236 19.13 15.21 -28.86
N SER A 237 19.39 16.33 -29.57
CA SER A 237 18.60 16.77 -30.69
C SER A 237 18.56 15.72 -31.81
N ASP A 238 19.46 14.74 -31.76
CA ASP A 238 19.56 13.69 -32.78
C ASP A 238 18.47 12.60 -32.57
N LEU A 239 17.94 12.44 -31.35
CA LEU A 239 16.79 11.57 -31.10
C LEU A 239 15.45 12.23 -31.50
N ALA A 240 15.34 13.54 -31.42
CA ALA A 240 14.12 14.24 -31.81
C ALA A 240 13.93 14.27 -33.36
N THR A 241 15.01 14.23 -34.13
CA THR A 241 14.97 14.24 -35.60
C THR A 241 14.74 12.86 -36.23
N SER A 242 14.89 11.77 -35.50
CA SER A 242 14.73 10.40 -36.03
C SER A 242 13.26 9.95 -36.18
N HIS A 243 12.29 10.65 -35.58
CA HIS A 243 10.87 10.32 -35.67
C HIS A 243 10.12 10.99 -36.80
N ASP A 244 10.63 12.11 -37.34
CA ASP A 244 9.96 12.87 -38.41
C ASP A 244 10.23 12.36 -39.84
N THR A 245 11.10 11.36 -40.00
CA THR A 245 11.47 10.87 -41.35
C THR A 245 10.78 9.61 -41.81
N LYS A 246 9.83 9.04 -41.04
CA LYS A 246 9.12 7.81 -41.43
C LYS A 246 7.67 7.94 -41.85
N GLU A 247 7.09 9.15 -41.93
CA GLU A 247 5.71 9.36 -42.38
C GLU A 247 5.56 9.88 -43.81
N ASN A 248 6.63 9.93 -44.62
CA ASN A 248 6.53 10.33 -46.05
C ASN A 248 7.36 9.39 -46.93
N GLN A 249 6.96 8.14 -47.04
CA GLN A 249 7.24 7.30 -48.21
C GLN A 249 6.13 6.28 -48.41
#